data_90ae7e374e8ba24283ec92b7a084bb91
#
_entry.id   90ae7e374e8ba24283ec92b7a084bb91
#
_cell.length_a   1.000
_cell.length_b   1.000
_cell.length_c   1.000
_cell.angle_alpha   90.00
_cell.angle_beta   90.00
_cell.angle_gamma   90.00
#
_symmetry.space_group_name_H-M   'P 1'
#
loop_
_entity.id
_entity.type
_entity.pdbx_description
1 polymer ?
#
loop_
_entity_poly.entity_id
_entity_poly.type
_entity_poly.pdbx_seq_one_letter_code
_entity_poly.pdbx_strand_id
1 'polypeptide(L)'
;MRTFFCDSVFFGVLVSIAAYELGMFLKQKWKLAVLNPLLLSVLAVMGILTLLDIDYDLYYEGAKYISYLLTPATVCLAVPLYEKIELLRRYPAAIFGGILAGVLTSLVSILAFALLFGFTHEQYVTLLPKSITTAIGMGISEELGGLVTITVAVPTLTLFW
;
A
#
# COMPACT_ATOMS: atom_id res chain seq x y z
N MET A 1 -34.07 -1.03 6.70
CA MET A 1 -32.93 -0.83 7.61
C MET A 1 -31.56 -1.00 6.94
N ARG A 2 -31.39 -1.90 5.95
CA ARG A 2 -30.11 -2.04 5.22
C ARG A 2 -29.68 -0.76 4.48
N THR A 3 -30.60 -0.10 3.81
CA THR A 3 -30.33 1.14 3.03
C THR A 3 -29.93 2.33 3.91
N PHE A 4 -30.45 2.44 5.12
CA PHE A 4 -30.18 3.59 5.99
C PHE A 4 -28.75 3.59 6.59
N PHE A 5 -28.15 2.41 6.80
CA PHE A 5 -26.76 2.29 7.24
C PHE A 5 -25.75 2.44 6.10
N CYS A 6 -26.13 2.00 4.91
CA CYS A 6 -25.25 2.07 3.74
C CYS A 6 -25.18 3.47 3.11
N ASP A 7 -26.25 4.27 3.23
CA ASP A 7 -26.29 5.68 2.78
C ASP A 7 -25.49 6.64 3.68
N SER A 8 -24.99 6.15 4.79
CA SER A 8 -24.18 6.96 5.69
C SER A 8 -22.73 7.08 5.17
N VAL A 9 -22.30 8.30 4.93
CA VAL A 9 -20.91 8.64 4.59
C VAL A 9 -19.88 8.01 5.55
N PHE A 10 -20.30 7.76 6.79
CA PHE A 10 -19.44 7.14 7.81
C PHE A 10 -19.30 5.62 7.68
N PHE A 11 -20.14 4.97 6.88
CA PHE A 11 -20.12 3.51 6.74
C PHE A 11 -18.79 3.00 6.24
N GLY A 12 -18.26 3.57 5.15
CA GLY A 12 -16.96 3.18 4.58
C GLY A 12 -15.79 3.36 5.57
N VAL A 13 -15.82 4.47 6.34
CA VAL A 13 -14.81 4.75 7.37
C VAL A 13 -14.88 3.71 8.51
N LEU A 14 -16.07 3.46 9.03
CA LEU A 14 -16.28 2.51 10.15
C LEU A 14 -15.91 1.08 9.77
N VAL A 15 -16.32 0.63 8.59
CA VAL A 15 -15.99 -0.71 8.09
C VAL A 15 -14.48 -0.87 7.92
N SER A 16 -13.80 0.14 7.36
CA SER A 16 -12.34 0.12 7.17
C SER A 16 -11.59 0.06 8.51
N ILE A 17 -11.98 0.88 9.49
CA ILE A 17 -11.36 0.89 10.81
C ILE A 17 -11.63 -0.43 11.54
N ALA A 18 -12.86 -0.92 11.54
CA ALA A 18 -13.22 -2.18 12.19
C ALA A 18 -12.49 -3.38 11.56
N ALA A 19 -12.35 -3.41 10.24
CA ALA A 19 -11.61 -4.45 9.53
C ALA A 19 -10.11 -4.41 9.88
N TYR A 20 -9.53 -3.22 10.02
CA TYR A 20 -8.13 -3.07 10.43
C TYR A 20 -7.90 -3.50 11.89
N GLU A 21 -8.77 -3.11 12.81
CA GLU A 21 -8.74 -3.55 14.21
C GLU A 21 -8.85 -5.07 14.33
N LEU A 22 -9.77 -5.68 13.57
CA LEU A 22 -9.88 -7.14 13.47
C LEU A 22 -8.59 -7.78 12.96
N GLY A 23 -7.98 -7.23 11.92
CA GLY A 23 -6.69 -7.69 11.40
C GLY A 23 -5.58 -7.61 12.43
N MET A 24 -5.52 -6.51 13.19
CA MET A 24 -4.55 -6.31 14.25
C MET A 24 -4.76 -7.28 15.43
N PHE A 25 -6.00 -7.50 15.82
CA PHE A 25 -6.36 -8.48 16.86
C PHE A 25 -5.98 -9.92 16.48
N LEU A 26 -6.25 -10.33 15.24
CA LEU A 26 -5.86 -11.64 14.73
C LEU A 26 -4.33 -11.82 14.72
N LYS A 27 -3.58 -10.80 14.27
CA LYS A 27 -2.11 -10.81 14.30
C LYS A 27 -1.57 -10.99 15.72
N GLN A 28 -2.12 -10.27 16.69
CA GLN A 28 -1.70 -10.37 18.09
C GLN A 28 -1.98 -11.75 18.68
N LYS A 29 -3.13 -12.33 18.35
CA LYS A 29 -3.55 -13.62 18.88
C LYS A 29 -2.76 -14.79 18.30
N TRP A 30 -2.46 -14.76 17.00
CA TRP A 30 -1.83 -15.90 16.32
C TRP A 30 -0.32 -15.73 16.11
N LYS A 31 0.22 -14.53 16.30
CA LYS A 31 1.67 -14.20 16.21
C LYS A 31 2.39 -14.77 14.98
N LEU A 32 1.62 -15.08 13.92
CA LEU A 32 2.15 -15.57 12.65
C LEU A 32 2.67 -14.37 11.84
N ALA A 33 3.94 -14.42 11.45
CA ALA A 33 4.57 -13.38 10.62
C ALA A 33 3.83 -13.17 9.28
N VAL A 34 3.15 -14.22 8.79
CA VAL A 34 2.39 -14.20 7.53
C VAL A 34 1.08 -13.40 7.61
N LEU A 35 0.56 -13.14 8.83
CA LEU A 35 -0.67 -12.40 9.05
C LEU A 35 -0.42 -10.89 9.08
N ASN A 36 -0.28 -10.29 7.90
CA ASN A 36 -0.21 -8.83 7.78
C ASN A 36 -1.60 -8.23 8.07
N PRO A 37 -1.74 -7.32 9.07
CA PRO A 37 -3.04 -6.73 9.41
C PRO A 37 -3.65 -5.95 8.24
N LEU A 38 -2.82 -5.36 7.38
CA LEU A 38 -3.29 -4.65 6.20
C LEU A 38 -3.94 -5.61 5.20
N LEU A 39 -3.30 -6.75 4.91
CA LEU A 39 -3.84 -7.77 4.01
C LEU A 39 -5.12 -8.38 4.56
N LEU A 40 -5.15 -8.68 5.87
CA LEU A 40 -6.35 -9.17 6.53
C LEU A 40 -7.50 -8.17 6.49
N SER A 41 -7.22 -6.88 6.69
CA SER A 41 -8.24 -5.84 6.61
C SER A 41 -8.82 -5.70 5.21
N VAL A 42 -7.98 -5.76 4.17
CA VAL A 42 -8.44 -5.74 2.77
C VAL A 42 -9.34 -6.94 2.47
N LEU A 43 -8.91 -8.14 2.84
CA LEU A 43 -9.72 -9.36 2.65
C LEU A 43 -11.03 -9.31 3.45
N ALA A 44 -10.99 -8.78 4.68
CA ALA A 44 -12.19 -8.61 5.50
C ALA A 44 -13.18 -7.63 4.87
N VAL A 45 -12.71 -6.47 4.38
CA VAL A 45 -13.56 -5.49 3.68
C VAL A 45 -14.15 -6.10 2.42
N MET A 46 -13.34 -6.76 1.58
CA MET A 46 -13.83 -7.45 0.38
C MET A 46 -14.89 -8.51 0.74
N GLY A 47 -14.65 -9.31 1.78
CA GLY A 47 -15.61 -10.30 2.26
C GLY A 47 -16.93 -9.67 2.75
N ILE A 48 -16.85 -8.57 3.51
CA ILE A 48 -18.04 -7.86 3.99
C ILE A 48 -18.85 -7.28 2.82
N LEU A 49 -18.20 -6.62 1.86
CA LEU A 49 -18.88 -6.05 0.70
C LEU A 49 -19.57 -7.12 -0.15
N THR A 50 -18.90 -8.26 -0.40
CA THR A 50 -19.47 -9.36 -1.18
C THR A 50 -20.59 -10.10 -0.45
N LEU A 51 -20.49 -10.32 0.88
CA LEU A 51 -21.51 -10.97 1.67
C LEU A 51 -22.77 -10.12 1.86
N LEU A 52 -22.62 -8.81 1.94
CA LEU A 52 -23.71 -7.87 2.11
C LEU A 52 -24.28 -7.36 0.78
N ASP A 53 -23.66 -7.74 -0.35
CA ASP A 53 -24.03 -7.30 -1.71
C ASP A 53 -24.07 -5.77 -1.81
N ILE A 54 -23.01 -5.12 -1.31
CA ILE A 54 -22.86 -3.66 -1.28
C ILE A 54 -22.00 -3.24 -2.45
N ASP A 55 -22.48 -2.27 -3.22
CA ASP A 55 -21.72 -1.67 -4.31
C ASP A 55 -20.44 -1.00 -3.80
N TYR A 56 -19.35 -1.23 -4.51
CA TYR A 56 -18.05 -0.63 -4.20
C TYR A 56 -18.09 0.90 -4.17
N ASP A 57 -18.85 1.51 -5.08
CA ASP A 57 -18.98 2.97 -5.17
C ASP A 57 -19.56 3.57 -3.89
N LEU A 58 -20.54 2.90 -3.30
CA LEU A 58 -21.15 3.31 -2.03
C LEU A 58 -20.15 3.24 -0.86
N TYR A 59 -19.36 2.17 -0.81
CA TYR A 59 -18.27 2.07 0.16
C TYR A 59 -17.21 3.14 -0.05
N TYR A 60 -16.82 3.38 -1.32
CA TYR A 60 -15.77 4.32 -1.67
C TYR A 60 -16.13 5.76 -1.32
N GLU A 61 -17.38 6.15 -1.44
CA GLU A 61 -17.85 7.48 -1.02
C GLU A 61 -17.55 7.80 0.44
N GLY A 62 -17.68 6.81 1.32
CA GLY A 62 -17.30 6.93 2.72
C GLY A 62 -15.79 6.80 2.93
N ALA A 63 -15.16 5.79 2.33
CA ALA A 63 -13.74 5.48 2.51
C ALA A 63 -12.79 6.58 1.99
N LYS A 64 -13.22 7.38 1.00
CA LYS A 64 -12.41 8.51 0.46
C LYS A 64 -11.98 9.51 1.51
N TYR A 65 -12.72 9.67 2.60
CA TYR A 65 -12.33 10.57 3.69
C TYR A 65 -11.08 10.10 4.43
N ILE A 66 -10.86 8.78 4.50
CA ILE A 66 -9.61 8.22 5.02
C ILE A 66 -8.45 8.56 4.07
N SER A 67 -8.69 8.55 2.77
CA SER A 67 -7.68 8.91 1.77
C SER A 67 -7.21 10.35 1.89
N TYR A 68 -8.06 11.27 2.32
CA TYR A 68 -7.65 12.66 2.59
C TYR A 68 -6.65 12.78 3.76
N LEU A 69 -6.66 11.84 4.71
CA LEU A 69 -5.69 11.79 5.78
C LEU A 69 -4.30 11.33 5.32
N LEU A 70 -4.18 10.78 4.11
CA LEU A 70 -2.90 10.36 3.55
C LEU A 70 -1.92 11.54 3.40
N THR A 71 -2.42 12.69 2.94
CA THR A 71 -1.58 13.90 2.77
C THR A 71 -1.01 14.41 4.10
N PRO A 72 -1.79 14.67 5.16
CA PRO A 72 -1.21 15.05 6.44
C PRO A 72 -0.36 13.94 7.06
N ALA A 73 -0.69 12.67 6.87
CA ALA A 73 0.13 11.56 7.35
C ALA A 73 1.51 11.54 6.69
N THR A 74 1.60 11.78 5.39
CA THR A 74 2.89 11.87 4.68
C THR A 74 3.71 13.07 5.12
N VAL A 75 3.07 14.20 5.43
CA VAL A 75 3.76 15.37 6.01
C VAL A 75 4.31 15.05 7.39
N CYS A 76 3.58 14.31 8.22
CA CYS A 76 4.08 13.88 9.54
C CYS A 76 5.34 13.00 9.45
N LEU A 77 5.55 12.25 8.35
CA LEU A 77 6.79 11.51 8.13
C LEU A 77 8.03 12.40 7.95
N ALA A 78 7.85 13.68 7.63
CA ALA A 78 8.94 14.64 7.56
C ALA A 78 9.53 14.98 8.95
N VAL A 79 8.75 14.82 10.03
CA VAL A 79 9.19 15.13 11.40
C VAL A 79 10.40 14.28 11.83
N PRO A 80 10.34 12.93 11.82
CA PRO A 80 11.50 12.11 12.16
C PRO A 80 12.68 12.30 11.20
N LEU A 81 12.43 12.67 9.95
CA LEU A 81 13.48 13.01 9.01
C LEU A 81 14.19 14.33 9.41
N TYR A 82 13.41 15.31 9.84
CA TYR A 82 13.94 16.59 10.34
C TYR A 82 14.76 16.40 11.62
N GLU A 83 14.31 15.55 12.55
CA GLU A 83 15.07 15.20 13.76
C GLU A 83 16.45 14.61 13.46
N LYS A 84 16.59 13.94 12.32
CA LYS A 84 17.86 13.33 11.87
C LYS A 84 18.62 14.16 10.83
N ILE A 85 18.26 15.45 10.66
CA ILE A 85 18.86 16.31 9.63
C ILE A 85 20.36 16.52 9.83
N GLU A 86 20.84 16.51 11.08
CA GLU A 86 22.28 16.59 11.36
C GLU A 86 23.04 15.40 10.79
N LEU A 87 22.48 14.20 10.86
CA LEU A 87 23.05 12.98 10.28
C LEU A 87 23.10 13.07 8.75
N LEU A 88 22.04 13.63 8.15
CA LEU A 88 21.94 13.85 6.72
C LEU A 88 23.03 14.83 6.24
N ARG A 89 23.26 15.91 7.01
CA ARG A 89 24.29 16.91 6.69
C ARG A 89 25.71 16.39 6.92
N ARG A 90 25.88 15.48 7.88
CA ARG A 90 27.21 14.94 8.21
C ARG A 90 27.69 13.91 7.20
N TYR A 91 26.81 13.12 6.62
CA TYR A 91 27.16 12.01 5.71
C TYR A 91 26.36 12.03 4.39
N PRO A 92 26.32 13.16 3.66
CA PRO A 92 25.49 13.27 2.47
C PRO A 92 25.89 12.25 1.39
N ALA A 93 27.18 12.09 1.12
CA ALA A 93 27.67 11.17 0.10
C ALA A 93 27.30 9.71 0.38
N ALA A 94 27.36 9.27 1.64
CA ALA A 94 26.98 7.92 2.02
C ALA A 94 25.46 7.69 1.86
N ILE A 95 24.65 8.68 2.22
CA ILE A 95 23.20 8.58 2.13
C ILE A 95 22.73 8.59 0.68
N PHE A 96 23.17 9.58 -0.10
CA PHE A 96 22.81 9.64 -1.53
C PHE A 96 23.38 8.45 -2.31
N GLY A 97 24.62 8.03 -2.03
CA GLY A 97 25.23 6.86 -2.62
C GLY A 97 24.45 5.57 -2.30
N GLY A 98 24.03 5.41 -1.04
CA GLY A 98 23.23 4.27 -0.61
C GLY A 98 21.86 4.23 -1.27
N ILE A 99 21.16 5.36 -1.34
CA ILE A 99 19.86 5.45 -2.01
C ILE A 99 20.02 5.13 -3.51
N LEU A 100 20.99 5.73 -4.17
CA LEU A 100 21.23 5.53 -5.61
C LEU A 100 21.58 4.07 -5.91
N ALA A 101 22.47 3.47 -5.11
CA ALA A 101 22.82 2.07 -5.23
C ALA A 101 21.61 1.15 -5.00
N GLY A 102 20.77 1.43 -4.00
CA GLY A 102 19.55 0.69 -3.72
C GLY A 102 18.55 0.75 -4.88
N VAL A 103 18.31 1.94 -5.42
CA VAL A 103 17.43 2.13 -6.59
C VAL A 103 17.96 1.38 -7.80
N LEU A 104 19.23 1.57 -8.14
CA LEU A 104 19.85 0.88 -9.30
C LEU A 104 19.79 -0.64 -9.13
N THR A 105 20.12 -1.15 -7.96
CA THR A 105 20.05 -2.60 -7.69
C THR A 105 18.63 -3.12 -7.83
N SER A 106 17.63 -2.40 -7.34
CA SER A 106 16.23 -2.78 -7.47
C SER A 106 15.80 -2.83 -8.94
N LEU A 107 16.09 -1.78 -9.71
CA LEU A 107 15.75 -1.71 -11.14
C LEU A 107 16.43 -2.82 -11.95
N VAL A 108 17.75 -3.01 -11.74
CA VAL A 108 18.52 -4.06 -12.44
C VAL A 108 17.99 -5.45 -12.08
N SER A 109 17.67 -5.69 -10.81
CA SER A 109 17.12 -6.98 -10.38
C SER A 109 15.78 -7.28 -11.05
N ILE A 110 14.86 -6.29 -11.08
CA ILE A 110 13.55 -6.47 -11.73
C ILE A 110 13.73 -6.70 -13.22
N LEU A 111 14.62 -5.93 -13.87
CA LEU A 111 14.92 -6.12 -15.30
C LEU A 111 15.51 -7.51 -15.57
N ALA A 112 16.47 -7.96 -14.75
CA ALA A 112 17.07 -9.28 -14.88
C ALA A 112 16.01 -10.40 -14.74
N PHE A 113 15.12 -10.31 -13.76
CA PHE A 113 14.02 -11.27 -13.62
C PHE A 113 13.04 -11.20 -14.81
N ALA A 114 12.71 -9.99 -15.27
CA ALA A 114 11.84 -9.83 -16.43
C ALA A 114 12.41 -10.50 -17.69
N LEU A 115 13.71 -10.36 -17.92
CA LEU A 115 14.39 -11.03 -19.04
C LEU A 115 14.49 -12.54 -18.86
N LEU A 116 14.80 -13.01 -17.65
CA LEU A 116 14.90 -14.44 -17.35
C LEU A 116 13.57 -15.19 -17.50
N PHE A 117 12.49 -14.59 -17.05
CA PHE A 117 11.15 -15.20 -17.07
C PHE A 117 10.31 -14.79 -18.28
N GLY A 118 10.83 -13.94 -19.15
CA GLY A 118 10.15 -13.50 -20.37
C GLY A 118 8.87 -12.70 -20.08
N PHE A 119 8.90 -11.80 -19.06
CA PHE A 119 7.76 -10.99 -18.70
C PHE A 119 7.36 -10.05 -19.84
N THR A 120 6.06 -9.87 -20.00
CA THR A 120 5.54 -8.84 -20.90
C THR A 120 5.85 -7.45 -20.36
N HIS A 121 5.80 -6.43 -21.22
CA HIS A 121 6.00 -5.05 -20.82
C HIS A 121 5.08 -4.64 -19.68
N GLU A 122 3.80 -5.01 -19.76
CA GLU A 122 2.79 -4.75 -18.74
C GLU A 122 3.14 -5.37 -17.37
N GLN A 123 3.60 -6.62 -17.35
CA GLN A 123 4.04 -7.31 -16.14
C GLN A 123 5.29 -6.66 -15.54
N TYR A 124 6.25 -6.28 -16.38
CA TYR A 124 7.47 -5.60 -15.94
C TYR A 124 7.15 -4.27 -15.25
N VAL A 125 6.34 -3.43 -15.90
CA VAL A 125 5.93 -2.13 -15.38
C VAL A 125 5.13 -2.26 -14.09
N THR A 126 4.29 -3.28 -13.98
CA THR A 126 3.52 -3.58 -12.76
C THR A 126 4.42 -3.88 -11.56
N LEU A 127 5.55 -4.56 -11.76
CA LEU A 127 6.49 -4.94 -10.71
C LEU A 127 7.53 -3.85 -10.40
N LEU A 128 7.72 -2.89 -11.31
CA LEU A 128 8.73 -1.85 -11.19
C LEU A 128 8.60 -1.05 -9.87
N PRO A 129 7.41 -0.60 -9.45
CA PRO A 129 7.22 0.20 -8.26
C PRO A 129 7.15 -0.61 -6.95
N LYS A 130 7.57 -1.88 -6.94
CA LYS A 130 7.45 -2.75 -5.75
C LYS A 130 8.13 -2.23 -4.47
N SER A 131 9.13 -1.38 -4.61
CA SER A 131 9.96 -0.89 -3.50
C SER A 131 9.60 0.53 -3.04
N ILE A 132 8.49 1.08 -3.53
CA ILE A 132 8.00 2.39 -3.14
C ILE A 132 6.64 2.27 -2.42
N THR A 133 6.14 3.39 -1.88
CA THR A 133 4.83 3.40 -1.23
C THR A 133 3.72 3.05 -2.22
N THR A 134 2.72 2.29 -1.76
CA THR A 134 1.62 1.79 -2.60
C THR A 134 0.92 2.93 -3.36
N ALA A 135 0.71 4.08 -2.71
CA ALA A 135 0.04 5.23 -3.35
C ALA A 135 0.81 5.80 -4.54
N ILE A 136 2.15 5.94 -4.42
CA ILE A 136 3.00 6.41 -5.52
C ILE A 136 3.13 5.32 -6.58
N GLY A 137 3.22 4.05 -6.15
CA GLY A 137 3.31 2.89 -7.03
C GLY A 137 2.10 2.74 -7.94
N MET A 138 0.89 3.00 -7.43
CA MET A 138 -0.34 3.00 -8.22
C MET A 138 -0.28 4.03 -9.35
N GLY A 139 0.05 5.28 -9.03
CA GLY A 139 0.12 6.34 -10.04
C GLY A 139 1.14 6.04 -11.14
N ILE A 140 2.34 5.58 -10.78
CA ILE A 140 3.37 5.22 -11.76
C ILE A 140 2.94 4.03 -12.63
N SER A 141 2.32 3.00 -12.02
CA SER A 141 1.85 1.83 -12.76
C SER A 141 0.74 2.18 -13.74
N GLU A 142 -0.19 3.06 -13.34
CA GLU A 142 -1.28 3.55 -14.19
C GLU A 142 -0.76 4.34 -15.38
N GLU A 143 0.15 5.30 -15.15
CA GLU A 143 0.77 6.10 -16.22
C GLU A 143 1.57 5.28 -17.22
N LEU A 144 2.21 4.20 -16.77
CA LEU A 144 3.03 3.33 -17.61
C LEU A 144 2.24 2.16 -18.22
N GLY A 145 0.94 2.04 -17.96
CA GLY A 145 0.07 0.99 -18.51
C GLY A 145 0.22 -0.37 -17.82
N GLY A 146 0.60 -0.38 -16.56
CA GLY A 146 0.66 -1.60 -15.74
C GLY A 146 -0.67 -1.94 -15.07
N LEU A 147 -0.75 -3.13 -14.47
CA LEU A 147 -1.91 -3.61 -13.72
C LEU A 147 -1.90 -3.06 -12.30
N VAL A 148 -2.63 -1.95 -12.06
CA VAL A 148 -2.69 -1.25 -10.77
C VAL A 148 -3.06 -2.18 -9.62
N THR A 149 -4.01 -3.10 -9.84
CA THR A 149 -4.46 -4.07 -8.82
C THR A 149 -3.31 -4.95 -8.33
N ILE A 150 -2.47 -5.43 -9.24
CA ILE A 150 -1.29 -6.26 -8.90
C ILE A 150 -0.22 -5.38 -8.25
N THR A 151 -0.02 -4.16 -8.75
CA THR A 151 0.92 -3.19 -8.17
C THR A 151 0.60 -2.89 -6.70
N VAL A 152 -0.67 -2.87 -6.30
CA VAL A 152 -1.08 -2.71 -4.89
C VAL A 152 -0.80 -3.98 -4.06
N ALA A 153 -1.02 -5.15 -4.64
CA ALA A 153 -0.84 -6.43 -3.94
C ALA A 153 0.64 -6.71 -3.64
N VAL A 154 1.55 -6.38 -4.56
CA VAL A 154 2.99 -6.69 -4.42
C VAL A 154 3.64 -6.03 -3.21
N PRO A 155 3.58 -4.70 -2.98
CA PRO A 155 4.13 -4.07 -1.78
C PRO A 155 3.47 -4.60 -0.50
N THR A 156 2.17 -4.88 -0.54
CA THR A 156 1.44 -5.42 0.61
C THR A 156 1.97 -6.80 1.01
N LEU A 157 2.34 -7.62 0.04
CA LEU A 157 2.95 -8.93 0.27
C LEU A 157 4.43 -8.84 0.67
N THR A 158 5.19 -7.86 0.17
CA THR A 158 6.62 -7.70 0.48
C THR A 158 6.88 -7.07 1.85
N LEU A 159 5.90 -6.45 2.49
CA LEU A 159 5.97 -5.96 3.88
C LEU A 159 6.14 -7.08 4.94
N PHE A 160 6.33 -8.33 4.52
CA PHE A 160 6.59 -9.47 5.41
C PHE A 160 8.04 -9.56 5.95
N TRP A 161 8.97 -8.71 5.47
CA TRP A 161 10.39 -8.74 5.87
C TRP A 161 10.79 -7.52 6.64
#